data_639c5e2cedf2973b80280c8ac1cb9726
#
_entry.id   639c5e2cedf2973b80280c8ac1cb9726
#
_cell.length_a   1.000
_cell.length_b   1.000
_cell.length_c   1.000
_cell.angle_alpha   90.00
_cell.angle_beta   90.00
_cell.angle_gamma   90.00
#
_symmetry.space_group_name_H-M   'P 1'
#
loop_
_entity.id
_entity.type
_entity.pdbx_description
1 polymer ?
#
loop_
_entity_poly.entity_id
_entity_poly.type
_entity_poly.pdbx_seq_one_letter_code
_entity_poly.pdbx_strand_id
1 'polypeptide(L)'
;MEVNRFEVFLVTLDPTVGHEIKKTRPCTVISPNEMNHNIGTVIIAPMTSKGRRYPTRVDCTFQGVEGQIVLDQLRTVDKERLGKKLGQISPANSDRVLDILGEMFQK
;
A
#
# COMPACT_ATOMS: atom_id res chain seq x y z
N MET A 1 -7.54 -13.69 10.22
CA MET A 1 -7.81 -12.38 9.59
C MET A 1 -7.77 -12.52 8.09
N GLU A 2 -8.86 -12.17 7.43
CA GLU A 2 -8.89 -12.17 5.97
C GLU A 2 -8.35 -10.85 5.45
N VAL A 3 -7.45 -10.92 4.49
CA VAL A 3 -6.86 -9.76 3.85
C VAL A 3 -7.18 -9.80 2.36
N ASN A 4 -7.75 -8.71 1.85
CA ASN A 4 -8.11 -8.62 0.44
C ASN A 4 -7.35 -7.47 -0.23
N ARG A 5 -7.09 -7.66 -1.52
CA ARG A 5 -6.41 -6.66 -2.35
C ARG A 5 -7.13 -5.32 -2.27
N PHE A 6 -6.37 -4.24 -2.18
CA PHE A 6 -6.82 -2.85 -2.10
C PHE A 6 -7.45 -2.46 -0.76
N GLU A 7 -7.47 -3.34 0.21
CA GLU A 7 -7.81 -2.95 1.57
C GLU A 7 -6.68 -2.15 2.19
N VAL A 8 -7.04 -1.25 3.10
CA VAL A 8 -6.08 -0.39 3.80
C VAL A 8 -6.02 -0.80 5.26
N PHE A 9 -4.82 -1.05 5.74
CA PHE A 9 -4.55 -1.42 7.13
C PHE A 9 -3.54 -0.46 7.73
N LEU A 10 -3.59 -0.27 9.04
CA LEU A 10 -2.45 0.28 9.77
C LEU A 10 -1.35 -0.80 9.81
N VAL A 11 -0.15 -0.44 9.41
CA VAL A 11 0.97 -1.38 9.33
C VAL A 11 2.16 -0.80 10.07
N THR A 12 2.77 -1.61 10.93
CA THR A 12 4.01 -1.27 11.61
C THR A 12 5.17 -1.51 10.64
N LEU A 13 5.78 -0.42 10.19
CA LEU A 13 6.84 -0.47 9.17
C LEU A 13 8.24 -0.58 9.75
N ASP A 14 8.45 -0.08 10.97
CA ASP A 14 9.76 -0.14 11.61
C ASP A 14 10.14 -1.60 11.97
N PRO A 15 11.45 -1.93 11.93
CA PRO A 15 12.57 -1.04 11.67
C PRO A 15 12.75 -0.68 10.19
N THR A 16 13.13 0.55 9.92
CA THR A 16 13.37 1.08 8.59
C THR A 16 14.71 1.80 8.53
N VAL A 17 15.21 2.05 7.32
CA VAL A 17 16.51 2.69 7.09
C VAL A 17 16.36 3.86 6.14
N GLY A 18 16.99 4.99 6.48
CA GLY A 18 17.15 6.13 5.59
C GLY A 18 15.85 6.71 5.07
N HIS A 19 15.67 6.69 3.76
CA HIS A 19 14.52 7.30 3.08
C HIS A 19 13.26 6.42 3.06
N GLU A 20 13.32 5.25 3.66
CA GLU A 20 12.13 4.39 3.77
C GLU A 20 11.09 5.07 4.66
N ILE A 21 9.83 4.97 4.26
CA ILE A 21 8.72 5.46 5.08
C ILE A 21 8.64 4.61 6.34
N LYS A 22 8.55 5.27 7.49
CA LYS A 22 8.70 4.63 8.80
C LYS A 22 7.47 4.78 9.68
N LYS A 23 7.52 4.16 10.87
CA LYS A 23 6.49 4.16 11.90
C LYS A 23 5.29 3.31 11.50
N THR A 24 4.18 3.49 12.18
CA THR A 24 2.91 2.85 11.85
C THR A 24 2.14 3.78 10.93
N ARG A 25 1.75 3.27 9.77
CA ARG A 25 1.09 4.06 8.74
C ARG A 25 -0.02 3.29 8.08
N PRO A 26 -1.02 3.99 7.53
CA PRO A 26 -1.94 3.34 6.60
C PRO A 26 -1.17 2.83 5.39
N CYS A 27 -1.45 1.59 5.02
CA CYS A 27 -0.84 0.98 3.83
C CYS A 27 -1.91 0.25 3.04
N THR A 28 -1.79 0.30 1.73
CA THR A 28 -2.71 -0.40 0.83
C THR A 28 -2.13 -1.76 0.47
N VAL A 29 -2.95 -2.81 0.60
CA VAL A 29 -2.57 -4.15 0.15
C VAL A 29 -2.64 -4.17 -1.38
N ILE A 30 -1.52 -4.48 -2.03
CA ILE A 30 -1.45 -4.51 -3.50
C ILE A 30 -1.25 -5.92 -4.06
N SER A 31 -0.91 -6.89 -3.21
CA SER A 31 -0.78 -8.28 -3.64
C SER A 31 -2.14 -8.89 -3.98
N PRO A 32 -2.17 -9.82 -4.94
CA PRO A 32 -3.43 -10.47 -5.34
C PRO A 32 -3.97 -11.40 -4.25
N ASN A 33 -5.27 -11.66 -4.29
CA ASN A 33 -5.92 -12.48 -3.28
C ASN A 33 -5.42 -13.93 -3.26
N GLU A 34 -4.94 -14.45 -4.37
CA GLU A 34 -4.29 -15.77 -4.43
C GLU A 34 -3.10 -15.83 -3.47
N MET A 35 -2.35 -14.74 -3.39
CA MET A 35 -1.27 -14.63 -2.41
C MET A 35 -1.81 -14.34 -1.02
N ASN A 36 -2.71 -13.38 -0.90
CA ASN A 36 -3.20 -12.89 0.39
C ASN A 36 -3.89 -13.98 1.21
N HIS A 37 -4.57 -14.90 0.56
CA HIS A 37 -5.34 -15.94 1.23
C HIS A 37 -4.58 -17.24 1.48
N ASN A 38 -3.37 -17.36 0.94
CA ASN A 38 -2.66 -18.65 0.95
C ASN A 38 -1.29 -18.65 1.64
N ILE A 39 -0.66 -17.47 1.82
CA ILE A 39 0.64 -17.40 2.48
C ILE A 39 0.63 -16.37 3.60
N GLY A 40 1.65 -16.42 4.44
CA GLY A 40 1.74 -15.59 5.65
C GLY A 40 2.22 -14.16 5.45
N THR A 41 2.50 -13.78 4.20
CA THR A 41 2.97 -12.44 3.87
C THR A 41 2.06 -11.77 2.87
N VAL A 42 2.10 -10.44 2.82
CA VAL A 42 1.38 -9.63 1.84
C VAL A 42 2.31 -8.54 1.33
N ILE A 43 2.04 -8.04 0.13
CA ILE A 43 2.75 -6.89 -0.40
C ILE A 43 1.89 -5.66 -0.18
N ILE A 44 2.49 -4.65 0.45
CA ILE A 44 1.79 -3.39 0.76
C ILE A 44 2.54 -2.22 0.15
N ALA A 45 1.81 -1.12 -0.04
CA ALA A 45 2.39 0.16 -0.40
C ALA A 45 1.98 1.18 0.66
N PRO A 46 2.96 1.88 1.27
CA PRO A 46 2.64 2.87 2.30
C PRO A 46 1.88 4.06 1.70
N MET A 47 1.05 4.66 2.53
CA MET A 47 0.35 5.88 2.19
C MET A 47 0.92 7.04 3.00
N THR A 48 1.00 8.21 2.38
CA THR A 48 1.49 9.41 3.05
C THR A 48 0.58 10.60 2.73
N SER A 49 0.41 11.49 3.70
CA SER A 49 -0.35 12.72 3.50
C SER A 49 0.48 13.80 2.81
N LYS A 50 1.80 13.61 2.76
CA LYS A 50 2.71 14.55 2.10
C LYS A 50 3.67 13.77 1.24
N GLY A 51 3.92 14.24 0.03
CA GLY A 51 4.86 13.59 -0.84
C GLY A 51 5.11 14.41 -2.07
N ARG A 52 6.22 14.11 -2.72
CA ARG A 52 6.54 14.70 -4.01
C ARG A 52 5.75 14.01 -5.11
N ARG A 53 5.53 14.73 -6.18
CA ARG A 53 4.89 14.13 -7.35
C ARG A 53 5.93 13.34 -8.13
N TYR A 54 5.79 12.03 -8.06
CA TYR A 54 6.56 11.09 -8.89
C TYR A 54 5.60 10.23 -9.69
N PRO A 55 6.00 9.76 -10.90
CA PRO A 55 5.17 8.88 -11.69
C PRO A 55 4.75 7.59 -10.98
N THR A 56 5.53 7.17 -9.98
CA THR A 56 5.30 5.94 -9.22
C THR A 56 4.41 6.13 -8.00
N ARG A 57 3.80 7.30 -7.84
CA ARG A 57 2.91 7.60 -6.72
C ARG A 57 1.52 7.92 -7.22
N VAL A 58 0.52 7.40 -6.54
CA VAL A 58 -0.89 7.57 -6.91
C VAL A 58 -1.56 8.52 -5.94
N ASP A 59 -2.06 9.63 -6.43
CA ASP A 59 -2.85 10.55 -5.61
C ASP A 59 -4.13 9.85 -5.16
N CYS A 60 -4.44 9.98 -3.88
CA CYS A 60 -5.55 9.27 -3.27
C CYS A 60 -6.14 10.10 -2.14
N THR A 61 -7.47 10.25 -2.15
CA THR A 61 -8.19 10.77 -1.01
C THR A 61 -8.82 9.59 -0.28
N PHE A 62 -8.39 9.35 0.95
CA PHE A 62 -8.87 8.23 1.75
C PHE A 62 -9.43 8.76 3.07
N GLN A 63 -10.70 8.48 3.34
CA GLN A 63 -11.40 8.94 4.55
C GLN A 63 -11.25 10.45 4.77
N GLY A 64 -11.38 11.21 3.69
CA GLY A 64 -11.31 12.66 3.75
C GLY A 64 -9.91 13.25 3.81
N VAL A 65 -8.86 12.43 3.82
CA VAL A 65 -7.48 12.88 3.87
C VAL A 65 -6.84 12.72 2.50
N GLU A 66 -6.34 13.81 1.95
CA GLU A 66 -5.59 13.79 0.71
C GLU A 66 -4.18 13.29 0.96
N GLY A 67 -3.71 12.42 0.08
CA GLY A 67 -2.37 11.87 0.18
C GLY A 67 -1.99 11.11 -1.06
N GLN A 68 -1.03 10.21 -0.90
CA GLN A 68 -0.49 9.40 -1.99
C GLN A 68 -0.28 7.96 -1.54
N ILE A 69 -0.48 7.04 -2.47
CA ILE A 69 -0.04 5.65 -2.33
C ILE A 69 1.34 5.59 -2.96
N VAL A 70 2.35 5.21 -2.18
CA VAL A 70 3.76 5.27 -2.58
C VAL A 70 4.19 3.93 -3.10
N LEU A 71 3.99 3.69 -4.39
CA LEU A 71 4.29 2.40 -5.02
C LEU A 71 5.79 2.15 -5.14
N ASP A 72 6.60 3.19 -5.19
CA ASP A 72 8.05 3.03 -5.22
C ASP A 72 8.63 2.52 -3.89
N GLN A 73 7.83 2.48 -2.82
CA GLN A 73 8.22 1.87 -1.55
C GLN A 73 7.38 0.66 -1.20
N LEU A 74 6.85 -0.03 -2.20
CA LEU A 74 6.16 -1.29 -1.96
C LEU A 74 7.10 -2.29 -1.27
N ARG A 75 6.55 -3.10 -0.38
CA ARG A 75 7.34 -4.10 0.32
C ARG A 75 6.48 -5.25 0.80
N THR A 76 7.11 -6.40 0.95
CA THR A 76 6.47 -7.57 1.55
C THR A 76 6.61 -7.48 3.07
N VAL A 77 5.51 -7.69 3.77
CA VAL A 77 5.50 -7.75 5.22
C VAL A 77 4.77 -9.01 5.69
N ASP A 78 5.15 -9.49 6.87
CA ASP A 78 4.39 -10.54 7.54
C ASP A 78 3.02 -10.00 7.95
N LYS A 79 1.99 -10.84 7.86
CA LYS A 79 0.63 -10.45 8.26
C LYS A 79 0.53 -9.98 9.70
N GLU A 80 1.45 -10.40 10.57
CA GLU A 80 1.48 -9.93 11.95
C GLU A 80 1.72 -8.43 12.07
N ARG A 81 2.30 -7.81 11.05
CA ARG A 81 2.50 -6.36 11.03
C ARG A 81 1.23 -5.58 10.72
N LEU A 82 0.18 -6.24 10.26
CA LEU A 82 -1.10 -5.62 9.97
C LEU A 82 -1.87 -5.39 11.25
N GLY A 83 -2.23 -4.14 11.49
CA GLY A 83 -3.09 -3.78 12.61
C GLY A 83 -4.53 -3.64 12.15
N LYS A 84 -5.17 -2.54 12.54
CA LYS A 84 -6.57 -2.29 12.26
C LYS A 84 -6.82 -2.10 10.76
N LYS A 85 -7.85 -2.78 10.23
CA LYS A 85 -8.36 -2.50 8.88
C LYS A 85 -9.11 -1.17 8.91
N LEU A 86 -8.73 -0.26 8.02
CA LEU A 86 -9.33 1.07 7.93
C LEU A 86 -10.40 1.17 6.85
N GLY A 87 -10.37 0.30 5.85
CA GLY A 87 -11.29 0.33 4.73
C GLY A 87 -10.62 -0.19 3.47
N GLN A 88 -11.00 0.37 2.34
CA GLN A 88 -10.41 0.05 1.05
C GLN A 88 -10.34 1.29 0.18
N ILE A 89 -9.43 1.31 -0.77
CA ILE A 89 -9.34 2.42 -1.72
C ILE A 89 -10.45 2.32 -2.76
N SER A 90 -10.74 3.42 -3.43
CA SER A 90 -11.79 3.47 -4.47
C SER A 90 -11.43 2.62 -5.68
N PRO A 91 -12.42 2.16 -6.47
CA PRO A 91 -12.14 1.45 -7.72
C PRO A 91 -11.27 2.24 -8.68
N ALA A 92 -11.47 3.56 -8.77
CA ALA A 92 -10.65 4.41 -9.62
C ALA A 92 -9.18 4.40 -9.18
N ASN A 93 -8.93 4.48 -7.88
CA ASN A 93 -7.57 4.41 -7.34
C ASN A 93 -6.97 3.01 -7.52
N SER A 94 -7.78 1.97 -7.37
CA SER A 94 -7.34 0.58 -7.60
C SER A 94 -6.85 0.40 -9.03
N ASP A 95 -7.60 0.89 -10.00
CA ASP A 95 -7.22 0.82 -11.42
C ASP A 95 -5.93 1.60 -11.67
N ARG A 96 -5.81 2.77 -11.06
CA ARG A 96 -4.61 3.60 -11.21
C ARG A 96 -3.38 2.92 -10.62
N VAL A 97 -3.52 2.28 -9.47
CA VAL A 97 -2.44 1.49 -8.84
C VAL A 97 -1.95 0.41 -9.80
N LEU A 98 -2.87 -0.35 -10.39
CA LEU A 98 -2.49 -1.43 -11.30
C LEU A 98 -1.81 -0.89 -12.57
N ASP A 99 -2.30 0.23 -13.10
CA ASP A 99 -1.69 0.86 -14.27
C ASP A 99 -0.25 1.29 -13.97
N ILE A 100 -0.02 1.93 -12.84
CA ILE A 100 1.32 2.39 -12.46
C ILE A 100 2.25 1.20 -12.18
N LEU A 101 1.77 0.17 -11.50
CA LEU A 101 2.57 -1.04 -11.28
C LEU A 101 2.97 -1.69 -12.60
N GLY A 102 2.04 -1.72 -13.56
CA GLY A 102 2.33 -2.20 -14.91
C GLY A 102 3.45 -1.42 -15.58
N GLU A 103 3.41 -0.09 -15.50
CA GLU A 103 4.45 0.78 -16.05
C GLU A 103 5.80 0.58 -15.35
N MET A 104 5.79 0.46 -14.01
CA MET A 104 7.01 0.30 -13.22
C MET A 104 7.80 -0.96 -13.61
N PHE A 105 7.10 -2.04 -13.94
CA PHE A 105 7.72 -3.34 -14.22
C PHE A 105 7.68 -3.72 -15.70
N GLN A 106 7.40 -2.77 -16.54
CA GLN A 106 7.43 -2.92 -17.99
C GLN A 106 8.88 -2.76 -18.48
N LYS A 107 9.23 -3.54 -19.51
CA LYS A 107 10.52 -3.37 -20.18
C LYS A 107 10.56 -2.11 -21.00
#